data_9c2236643f1d52e9a5e7dbfc4e3543c2
#
_entry.id   9c2236643f1d52e9a5e7dbfc4e3543c2
#
_cell.length_a   1.000
_cell.length_b   1.000
_cell.length_c   1.000
_cell.angle_alpha   90.00
_cell.angle_beta   90.00
_cell.angle_gamma   90.00
#
_symmetry.space_group_name_H-M   'P 1'
#
loop_
_entity.id
_entity.type
_entity.pdbx_description
1 polymer ?
#
loop_
_entity_poly.entity_id
_entity_poly.type
_entity_poly.pdbx_seq_one_letter_code
_entity_poly.pdbx_strand_id
1 'polypeptide(L)'
;MAGCIGLRGGQINTYLESQKNFKGCFPIDQIPVFTSFPTYIIVNTALAKSPGEHWIALIIRKADFLYFDSFGLGVMNYRLFQYFKRYDGNRPIIHSKICIQSLTSYSCGLFVTAFVKHVKSIKSYHLFMGKFNHENLPMNDLIVYNLL
;
A
#
# COMPACT_ATOMS: atom_id res chain seq x y z
N MET A 1 9.87 -7.69 -14.11
CA MET A 1 8.74 -8.06 -13.22
C MET A 1 7.46 -7.99 -14.03
N ALA A 2 6.74 -9.09 -14.17
CA ALA A 2 5.43 -9.03 -14.79
C ALA A 2 4.56 -8.08 -13.94
N GLY A 3 3.86 -7.16 -14.58
CA GLY A 3 2.98 -6.23 -13.87
C GLY A 3 1.94 -7.00 -13.05
N CYS A 4 1.47 -6.40 -11.97
CA CYS A 4 0.38 -6.97 -11.19
C CYS A 4 -0.89 -7.01 -12.04
N ILE A 5 -1.23 -8.18 -12.56
CA ILE A 5 -2.46 -8.41 -13.33
C ILE A 5 -3.67 -8.55 -12.39
N GLY A 6 -3.48 -8.38 -11.10
CA GLY A 6 -4.52 -8.49 -10.08
C GLY A 6 -5.56 -7.38 -10.15
N LEU A 7 -6.00 -6.90 -9.00
CA LEU A 7 -7.02 -5.87 -8.93
C LEU A 7 -6.59 -4.58 -9.64
N ARG A 8 -7.51 -4.01 -10.41
CA ARG A 8 -7.37 -2.67 -10.99
C ARG A 8 -7.79 -1.61 -9.97
N GLY A 9 -7.34 -0.36 -10.17
CA GLY A 9 -7.68 0.75 -9.29
C GLY A 9 -9.18 0.92 -9.04
N GLY A 10 -10.01 0.77 -10.07
CA GLY A 10 -11.47 0.83 -9.93
C GLY A 10 -12.03 -0.27 -9.05
N GLN A 11 -11.49 -1.47 -9.13
CA GLN A 11 -11.89 -2.59 -8.26
C GLN A 11 -11.47 -2.35 -6.81
N ILE A 12 -10.25 -1.84 -6.58
CA ILE A 12 -9.78 -1.47 -5.25
C ILE A 12 -10.66 -0.38 -4.66
N ASN A 13 -10.99 0.64 -5.43
CA ASN A 13 -11.89 1.72 -5.00
C ASN A 13 -13.26 1.17 -4.57
N THR A 14 -13.80 0.19 -5.29
CA THR A 14 -15.07 -0.45 -4.93
C THR A 14 -14.97 -1.18 -3.59
N TYR A 15 -13.88 -1.94 -3.36
CA TYR A 15 -13.66 -2.61 -2.08
C TYR A 15 -13.55 -1.63 -0.90
N LEU A 16 -13.03 -0.44 -1.14
CA LEU A 16 -12.67 0.53 -0.09
C LEU A 16 -13.59 1.75 -0.03
N GLU A 17 -14.68 1.78 -0.80
CA GLU A 17 -15.58 2.94 -0.88
C GLU A 17 -16.19 3.33 0.48
N SER A 18 -16.38 2.37 1.38
CA SER A 18 -16.91 2.62 2.71
C SER A 18 -15.83 2.88 3.78
N GLN A 19 -14.55 2.81 3.41
CA GLN A 19 -13.46 3.04 4.35
C GLN A 19 -13.28 4.53 4.61
N LYS A 20 -13.42 4.93 5.88
CA LYS A 20 -13.23 6.31 6.30
C LYS A 20 -11.82 6.79 5.97
N ASN A 21 -11.72 7.98 5.42
CA ASN A 21 -10.46 8.65 5.08
C ASN A 21 -9.67 7.99 3.93
N PHE A 22 -10.23 7.02 3.24
CA PHE A 22 -9.64 6.51 2.00
C PHE A 22 -9.96 7.46 0.85
N LYS A 23 -8.91 7.94 0.16
CA LYS A 23 -9.03 8.96 -0.89
C LYS A 23 -8.89 8.42 -2.31
N GLY A 24 -8.50 7.17 -2.48
CA GLY A 24 -8.45 6.54 -3.79
C GLY A 24 -7.10 5.94 -4.16
N CYS A 25 -7.02 5.52 -5.42
CA CYS A 25 -5.82 4.96 -6.03
C CYS A 25 -5.24 5.97 -7.01
N PHE A 26 -3.93 6.15 -6.99
CA PHE A 26 -3.23 7.14 -7.81
C PHE A 26 -2.01 6.56 -8.48
N PRO A 27 -1.70 6.94 -9.74
CA PRO A 27 -0.39 6.66 -10.31
C PRO A 27 0.68 7.50 -9.61
N ILE A 28 1.92 7.05 -9.65
CA ILE A 28 3.03 7.66 -8.91
C ILE A 28 3.27 9.14 -9.25
N ASP A 29 2.90 9.57 -10.44
CA ASP A 29 3.09 10.94 -10.91
C ASP A 29 1.87 11.85 -10.73
N GLN A 30 0.79 11.36 -10.12
CA GLN A 30 -0.46 12.11 -9.96
C GLN A 30 -1.04 12.02 -8.54
N ILE A 31 -0.18 11.97 -7.53
CA ILE A 31 -0.63 11.90 -6.14
C ILE A 31 -0.87 13.31 -5.61
N PRO A 32 -2.09 13.66 -5.17
CA PRO A 32 -2.34 14.96 -4.53
C PRO A 32 -1.66 15.06 -3.17
N VAL A 33 -1.39 16.27 -2.71
CA VAL A 33 -0.99 16.52 -1.32
C VAL A 33 -2.24 16.73 -0.49
N PHE A 34 -2.35 15.99 0.61
CA PHE A 34 -3.52 16.02 1.48
C PHE A 34 -3.25 16.89 2.71
N THR A 35 -4.29 17.55 3.20
CA THR A 35 -4.20 18.47 4.33
C THR A 35 -4.97 18.00 5.56
N SER A 36 -5.75 16.93 5.44
CA SER A 36 -6.43 16.29 6.56
C SER A 36 -5.80 14.94 6.88
N PHE A 37 -5.73 14.59 8.16
CA PHE A 37 -5.05 13.37 8.61
C PHE A 37 -5.91 12.61 9.63
N PRO A 38 -5.86 11.27 9.64
CA PRO A 38 -5.12 10.43 8.70
C PRO A 38 -5.78 10.38 7.32
N THR A 39 -4.99 10.18 6.29
CA THR A 39 -5.45 9.94 4.92
C THR A 39 -4.86 8.63 4.41
N TYR A 40 -5.71 7.78 3.83
CA TYR A 40 -5.34 6.49 3.27
C TYR A 40 -5.37 6.57 1.75
N ILE A 41 -4.29 6.20 1.10
CA ILE A 41 -4.22 6.10 -0.35
C ILE A 41 -3.52 4.82 -0.77
N ILE A 42 -3.80 4.41 -1.99
CA ILE A 42 -3.10 3.32 -2.67
C ILE A 42 -2.46 3.90 -3.92
N VAL A 43 -1.20 3.56 -4.14
CA VAL A 43 -0.38 4.13 -5.20
C VAL A 43 0.11 3.02 -6.12
N ASN A 44 -0.07 3.22 -7.44
CA ASN A 44 0.61 2.40 -8.43
C ASN A 44 2.00 2.98 -8.69
N THR A 45 3.01 2.15 -8.69
CA THR A 45 4.39 2.59 -8.91
C THR A 45 4.69 2.99 -10.35
N ALA A 46 3.76 2.72 -11.27
CA ALA A 46 3.87 3.16 -12.66
C ALA A 46 3.36 4.60 -12.84
N LEU A 47 3.85 5.23 -13.91
CA LEU A 47 3.32 6.52 -14.38
C LEU A 47 1.90 6.36 -14.93
N ALA A 48 1.11 7.44 -14.90
CA ALA A 48 -0.26 7.44 -15.43
C ALA A 48 -0.34 6.98 -16.90
N LYS A 49 0.68 7.28 -17.70
CA LYS A 49 0.76 6.92 -19.12
C LYS A 49 1.15 5.47 -19.38
N SER A 50 1.62 4.77 -18.34
CA SER A 50 2.14 3.40 -18.45
C SER A 50 1.10 2.40 -17.97
N PRO A 51 1.18 1.12 -18.42
CA PRO A 51 0.42 0.05 -17.78
C PRO A 51 0.76 -0.04 -16.29
N GLY A 52 -0.21 -0.46 -15.48
CA GLY A 52 -0.01 -0.66 -14.04
C GLY A 52 1.15 -1.62 -13.77
N GLU A 53 1.90 -1.34 -12.73
CA GLU A 53 3.11 -2.10 -12.37
C GLU A 53 2.94 -2.81 -11.03
N HIS A 54 2.85 -2.06 -9.94
CA HIS A 54 2.76 -2.60 -8.60
C HIS A 54 1.98 -1.65 -7.69
N TRP A 55 1.22 -2.21 -6.75
CA TRP A 55 0.45 -1.43 -5.77
C TRP A 55 1.17 -1.39 -4.44
N ILE A 56 1.28 -0.20 -3.87
CA ILE A 56 1.68 0.04 -2.49
C ILE A 56 0.58 0.81 -1.77
N ALA A 57 0.59 0.78 -0.44
CA ALA A 57 -0.35 1.54 0.37
C ALA A 57 0.37 2.53 1.27
N LEU A 58 -0.29 3.65 1.53
CA LEU A 58 0.25 4.73 2.33
C LEU A 58 -0.83 5.28 3.25
N ILE A 59 -0.51 5.37 4.54
CA ILE A 59 -1.31 6.12 5.50
C ILE A 59 -0.53 7.37 5.85
N ILE A 60 -1.07 8.51 5.46
CA ILE A 60 -0.48 9.83 5.73
C ILE A 60 -1.03 10.29 7.07
N ARG A 61 -0.20 10.29 8.10
CA ARG A 61 -0.57 10.73 9.44
C ARG A 61 0.10 12.06 9.77
N LYS A 62 -0.41 12.76 10.77
CA LYS A 62 0.12 14.05 11.15
C LYS A 62 1.61 13.99 11.55
N ALA A 63 2.03 12.92 12.21
CA ALA A 63 3.39 12.78 12.73
C ALA A 63 4.31 11.92 11.86
N ASP A 64 3.77 11.09 10.97
CA ASP A 64 4.55 10.12 10.20
C ASP A 64 3.80 9.63 8.96
N PHE A 65 4.45 8.73 8.21
CA PHE A 65 3.83 7.96 7.15
C PHE A 65 3.93 6.48 7.48
N LEU A 66 2.82 5.75 7.36
CA LEU A 66 2.86 4.28 7.39
C LEU A 66 2.86 3.80 5.94
N TYR A 67 3.96 3.19 5.53
CA TYR A 67 4.18 2.72 4.16
C TYR A 67 4.13 1.21 4.11
N PHE A 68 3.42 0.65 3.14
CA PHE A 68 3.28 -0.79 2.99
C PHE A 68 3.55 -1.24 1.56
N ASP A 69 4.51 -2.15 1.42
CA ASP A 69 4.81 -2.90 0.21
C ASP A 69 4.82 -4.39 0.56
N SER A 70 3.96 -5.15 -0.09
CA SER A 70 3.83 -6.60 0.19
C SER A 70 5.11 -7.39 -0.14
N PHE A 71 6.01 -6.85 -0.95
CA PHE A 71 7.33 -7.44 -1.18
C PHE A 71 8.36 -7.08 -0.08
N GLY A 72 7.99 -6.26 0.89
CA GLY A 72 8.89 -5.88 1.99
C GLY A 72 10.00 -4.91 1.59
N LEU A 73 9.87 -4.27 0.45
CA LEU A 73 10.83 -3.26 0.00
C LEU A 73 10.52 -1.91 0.63
N GLY A 74 11.56 -1.15 0.94
CA GLY A 74 11.40 0.24 1.37
C GLY A 74 11.05 1.15 0.20
N VAL A 75 11.01 2.45 0.47
CA VAL A 75 10.76 3.45 -0.56
C VAL A 75 11.96 3.48 -1.52
N MET A 76 11.78 2.92 -2.71
CA MET A 76 12.82 2.86 -3.74
C MET A 76 12.53 3.74 -4.94
N ASN A 77 11.32 4.27 -5.05
CA ASN A 77 10.93 5.13 -6.15
C ASN A 77 11.26 6.58 -5.82
N TYR A 78 12.05 7.22 -6.68
CA TYR A 78 12.48 8.62 -6.50
C TYR A 78 11.30 9.59 -6.43
N ARG A 79 10.27 9.39 -7.26
CA ARG A 79 9.09 10.26 -7.28
C ARG A 79 8.32 10.19 -5.96
N LEU A 80 8.20 8.99 -5.41
CA LEU A 80 7.55 8.80 -4.12
C LEU A 80 8.37 9.43 -3.00
N PHE A 81 9.68 9.30 -3.06
CA PHE A 81 10.58 9.94 -2.10
C PHE A 81 10.41 11.46 -2.12
N GLN A 82 10.32 12.07 -3.29
CA GLN A 82 10.04 13.49 -3.42
C GLN A 82 8.65 13.89 -2.95
N TYR A 83 7.67 13.02 -3.14
CA TYR A 83 6.31 13.25 -2.66
C TYR A 83 6.28 13.45 -1.14
N PHE A 84 6.99 12.62 -0.39
CA PHE A 84 7.06 12.75 1.07
C PHE A 84 7.64 14.11 1.50
N LYS A 85 8.58 14.66 0.75
CA LYS A 85 9.19 15.96 1.05
C LYS A 85 8.26 17.15 0.86
N ARG A 86 7.11 16.96 0.23
CA ARG A 86 6.11 18.01 0.06
C ARG A 86 5.31 18.29 1.34
N TYR A 87 5.45 17.44 2.34
CA TYR A 87 4.80 17.61 3.64
C TYR A 87 5.72 18.32 4.61
N ASP A 88 5.13 19.14 5.49
CA ASP A 88 5.87 19.89 6.50
C ASP A 88 6.51 18.94 7.53
N GLY A 89 7.70 19.33 8.00
CA GLY A 89 8.45 18.58 8.98
C GLY A 89 9.12 17.35 8.38
N ASN A 90 10.07 16.78 9.12
CA ASN A 90 10.71 15.52 8.78
C ASN A 90 9.89 14.35 9.34
N ARG A 91 8.77 14.05 8.69
CA ARG A 91 7.92 12.92 9.12
C ARG A 91 8.64 11.61 8.81
N PRO A 92 8.88 10.75 9.80
CA PRO A 92 9.48 9.45 9.53
C PRO A 92 8.56 8.57 8.68
N ILE A 93 9.17 7.72 7.87
CA ILE A 93 8.47 6.72 7.07
C ILE A 93 8.64 5.38 7.80
N ILE A 94 7.53 4.83 8.27
CA ILE A 94 7.49 3.57 9.00
C ILE A 94 7.02 2.49 8.03
N HIS A 95 7.82 1.43 7.85
CA HIS A 95 7.47 0.34 6.96
C HIS A 95 7.98 -0.99 7.49
N SER A 96 7.31 -2.06 7.11
CA SER A 96 7.80 -3.42 7.34
C SER A 96 8.82 -3.80 6.27
N LYS A 97 9.88 -4.48 6.68
CA LYS A 97 10.90 -5.07 5.79
C LYS A 97 10.60 -6.52 5.45
N ILE A 98 9.46 -7.03 5.88
CA ILE A 98 9.09 -8.44 5.73
C ILE A 98 8.34 -8.61 4.42
N CYS A 99 8.83 -9.52 3.56
CA CYS A 99 8.14 -9.93 2.34
C CYS A 99 7.04 -10.93 2.70
N ILE A 100 5.81 -10.63 2.29
CA ILE A 100 4.65 -11.51 2.50
C ILE A 100 4.02 -11.96 1.18
N GLN A 101 4.40 -11.38 0.06
CA GLN A 101 3.91 -11.76 -1.26
C GLN A 101 4.97 -12.55 -2.02
N SER A 102 4.57 -13.69 -2.60
CA SER A 102 5.43 -14.47 -3.49
C SER A 102 5.74 -13.68 -4.76
N LEU A 103 6.96 -13.81 -5.29
CA LEU A 103 7.36 -13.16 -6.55
C LEU A 103 6.53 -13.59 -7.76
N THR A 104 5.90 -14.76 -7.69
CA THR A 104 5.01 -15.26 -8.74
C THR A 104 3.55 -14.86 -8.56
N SER A 105 3.23 -14.18 -7.47
CA SER A 105 1.87 -13.74 -7.14
C SER A 105 1.53 -12.44 -7.86
N TYR A 106 0.27 -12.32 -8.26
CA TYR A 106 -0.32 -11.08 -8.82
C TYR A 106 -1.25 -10.39 -7.85
N SER A 107 -1.17 -10.72 -6.56
CA SER A 107 -2.14 -10.31 -5.56
C SER A 107 -1.80 -9.02 -4.83
N CYS A 108 -0.85 -8.20 -5.32
CA CYS A 108 -0.47 -6.95 -4.64
C CYS A 108 -1.67 -6.04 -4.35
N GLY A 109 -2.65 -5.98 -5.26
CA GLY A 109 -3.88 -5.22 -5.04
C GLY A 109 -4.72 -5.72 -3.87
N LEU A 110 -4.75 -7.04 -3.64
CA LEU A 110 -5.43 -7.62 -2.47
C LEU A 110 -4.71 -7.26 -1.17
N PHE A 111 -3.39 -7.33 -1.16
CA PHE A 111 -2.59 -7.00 0.02
C PHE A 111 -2.77 -5.54 0.45
N VAL A 112 -2.71 -4.59 -0.50
CA VAL A 112 -2.90 -3.17 -0.16
C VAL A 112 -4.34 -2.87 0.27
N THR A 113 -5.32 -3.54 -0.33
CA THR A 113 -6.73 -3.41 0.05
C THR A 113 -6.95 -3.88 1.49
N ALA A 114 -6.43 -5.06 1.83
CA ALA A 114 -6.51 -5.59 3.19
C ALA A 114 -5.76 -4.69 4.18
N PHE A 115 -4.61 -4.15 3.81
CA PHE A 115 -3.86 -3.21 4.63
C PHE A 115 -4.72 -1.99 5.01
N VAL A 116 -5.35 -1.36 4.03
CA VAL A 116 -6.20 -0.19 4.29
C VAL A 116 -7.37 -0.54 5.21
N LYS A 117 -7.95 -1.73 5.06
CA LYS A 117 -9.06 -2.18 5.92
C LYS A 117 -8.64 -2.42 7.38
N HIS A 118 -7.46 -2.95 7.60
CA HIS A 118 -7.07 -3.50 8.91
C HIS A 118 -6.07 -2.66 9.68
N VAL A 119 -5.32 -1.77 9.03
CA VAL A 119 -4.26 -1.00 9.68
C VAL A 119 -4.73 0.42 9.99
N LYS A 120 -4.67 0.79 11.27
CA LYS A 120 -5.07 2.11 11.76
C LYS A 120 -3.96 2.77 12.60
N SER A 121 -2.94 2.01 13.00
CA SER A 121 -1.87 2.43 13.90
C SER A 121 -0.63 1.58 13.67
N ILE A 122 0.47 1.94 14.29
CA ILE A 122 1.70 1.11 14.28
C ILE A 122 1.40 -0.26 14.89
N LYS A 123 0.62 -0.32 15.97
CA LYS A 123 0.25 -1.58 16.61
C LYS A 123 -0.56 -2.48 15.67
N SER A 124 -1.59 -1.94 15.01
CA SER A 124 -2.39 -2.73 14.08
C SER A 124 -1.59 -3.12 12.83
N TYR A 125 -0.58 -2.34 12.44
CA TYR A 125 0.35 -2.72 11.38
C TYR A 125 1.13 -3.99 11.76
N HIS A 126 1.69 -4.04 12.95
CA HIS A 126 2.37 -5.24 13.44
C HIS A 126 1.43 -6.44 13.50
N LEU A 127 0.21 -6.25 14.01
CA LEU A 127 -0.79 -7.32 14.06
C LEU A 127 -1.17 -7.81 12.66
N PHE A 128 -1.30 -6.90 11.71
CA PHE A 128 -1.59 -7.25 10.31
C PHE A 128 -0.48 -8.11 9.71
N MET A 129 0.77 -7.70 9.87
CA MET A 129 1.92 -8.44 9.35
C MET A 129 2.04 -9.83 9.98
N GLY A 130 1.67 -9.97 11.25
CA GLY A 130 1.67 -11.25 11.97
C GLY A 130 0.65 -12.28 11.48
N LYS A 131 -0.30 -11.89 10.65
CA LYS A 131 -1.31 -12.81 10.09
C LYS A 131 -0.76 -13.68 8.97
N PHE A 132 0.38 -13.34 8.39
CA PHE A 132 0.92 -13.97 7.20
C PHE A 132 2.01 -14.99 7.53
N ASN A 133 2.14 -15.98 6.65
CA ASN A 133 3.19 -16.99 6.75
C ASN A 133 4.49 -16.43 6.17
N HIS A 134 5.60 -16.58 6.86
CA HIS A 134 6.91 -16.08 6.43
C HIS A 134 7.76 -17.14 5.72
N GLU A 135 7.36 -18.39 5.74
CA GLU A 135 8.05 -19.50 5.10
C GLU A 135 7.37 -19.98 3.83
N ASN A 136 6.04 -19.98 3.83
CA ASN A 136 5.23 -20.38 2.67
C ASN A 136 4.48 -19.16 2.13
N LEU A 137 5.15 -18.35 1.32
CA LEU A 137 4.59 -17.11 0.79
C LEU A 137 3.37 -17.32 -0.13
N PRO A 138 3.32 -18.37 -0.99
CA PRO A 138 2.13 -18.60 -1.80
C PRO A 138 0.83 -18.77 -1.01
N MET A 139 0.91 -19.30 0.22
CA MET A 139 -0.25 -19.44 1.10
C MET A 139 -0.86 -18.09 1.48
N ASN A 140 -0.08 -17.02 1.45
CA ASN A 140 -0.52 -15.69 1.84
C ASN A 140 -1.55 -15.10 0.88
N ASP A 141 -1.60 -15.54 -0.37
CA ASP A 141 -2.64 -15.13 -1.32
C ASP A 141 -4.03 -15.57 -0.83
N LEU A 142 -4.12 -16.77 -0.26
CA LEU A 142 -5.37 -17.27 0.33
C LEU A 142 -5.69 -16.53 1.64
N ILE A 143 -4.69 -16.31 2.48
CA ILE A 143 -4.85 -15.58 3.74
C ILE A 143 -5.38 -14.17 3.47
N VAL A 144 -4.75 -13.43 2.55
CA VAL A 144 -5.17 -12.05 2.26
C VAL A 144 -6.56 -12.00 1.65
N TYR A 145 -6.91 -12.94 0.79
CA TYR A 145 -8.26 -13.03 0.22
C TYR A 145 -9.32 -13.13 1.33
N ASN A 146 -9.05 -13.88 2.37
CA ASN A 146 -9.97 -14.04 3.49
C ASN A 146 -10.01 -12.82 4.44
N LEU A 147 -9.14 -11.85 4.26
CA LEU A 147 -9.14 -10.60 5.03
C LEU A 147 -9.97 -9.48 4.40
N LEU A 148 -10.46 -9.68 3.21
CA LEU A 148 -11.23 -8.65 2.47
C LEU A 148 -12.71 -8.52 2.94
#